data_5746ed249621f38e665861d5bd3f6a7b
#
_entry.id   5746ed249621f38e665861d5bd3f6a7b
#
_cell.length_a   1.000
_cell.length_b   1.000
_cell.length_c   1.000
_cell.angle_alpha   90.00
_cell.angle_beta   90.00
_cell.angle_gamma   90.00
#
_symmetry.space_group_name_H-M   'P 1'
#
loop_
_entity.id
_entity.type
_entity.pdbx_description
1 polymer ?
#
loop_
_entity_poly.entity_id
_entity_poly.type
_entity_poly.pdbx_seq_one_letter_code
_entity_poly.pdbx_strand_id
1 'polypeptide(L)'
;MLFLSAALATLAAFATTGAVTINRAPVRIVRDGHTLLTATDRRVRALASDMQALIARGMAKSSTFSRLMVDIDNTDVIAYVEFNDRLPMGTAGRLVWAVSAPQGPRYLRIQISPEGTPNQQVAVLAHELQHALEVAVAPDVRDVQSFARLYDRIGTGNTASRCYDTDAAQLIGRRVMLEIQGS
;
A
#
# COMPACT_ATOMS: atom_id res chain seq x y z
N MET A 1 -23.94 53.34 -17.99
CA MET A 1 -25.07 52.44 -18.18
C MET A 1 -24.66 51.05 -17.68
N LEU A 2 -25.09 50.71 -16.47
CA LEU A 2 -24.88 49.43 -15.87
C LEU A 2 -26.01 48.49 -16.30
N PHE A 3 -25.69 47.32 -16.84
CA PHE A 3 -26.62 46.20 -16.98
C PHE A 3 -26.32 45.14 -15.94
N LEU A 4 -27.22 45.02 -15.00
CA LEU A 4 -27.26 43.95 -14.00
C LEU A 4 -28.01 42.76 -14.62
N SER A 5 -27.32 41.62 -14.84
CA SER A 5 -27.96 40.35 -15.20
C SER A 5 -28.09 39.47 -13.97
N ALA A 6 -29.32 39.26 -13.55
CA ALA A 6 -29.66 38.32 -12.49
C ALA A 6 -29.68 36.88 -13.06
N ALA A 7 -28.83 36.01 -12.57
CA ALA A 7 -28.87 34.56 -12.87
C ALA A 7 -29.81 33.87 -11.88
N LEU A 8 -30.86 33.27 -12.43
CA LEU A 8 -31.85 32.44 -11.72
C LEU A 8 -31.24 31.08 -11.44
N ALA A 9 -30.96 30.76 -10.16
CA ALA A 9 -30.50 29.47 -9.75
C ALA A 9 -31.69 28.48 -9.62
N THR A 10 -31.78 27.54 -10.51
CA THR A 10 -32.74 26.42 -10.43
C THR A 10 -32.21 25.36 -9.45
N LEU A 11 -32.92 25.21 -8.33
CA LEU A 11 -32.64 24.18 -7.33
C LEU A 11 -33.18 22.83 -7.85
N ALA A 12 -32.29 21.94 -8.28
CA ALA A 12 -32.66 20.54 -8.61
C ALA A 12 -32.66 19.73 -7.32
N ALA A 13 -33.85 19.26 -6.93
CA ALA A 13 -34.03 18.32 -5.83
C ALA A 13 -33.52 16.94 -6.25
N PHE A 14 -32.40 16.49 -5.66
CA PHE A 14 -31.96 15.11 -5.80
C PHE A 14 -32.77 14.24 -4.84
N ALA A 15 -33.53 13.29 -5.41
CA ALA A 15 -34.19 12.23 -4.70
C ALA A 15 -33.12 11.34 -4.03
N THR A 16 -33.14 11.24 -2.73
CA THR A 16 -32.31 10.31 -1.93
C THR A 16 -32.84 8.89 -2.15
N THR A 17 -32.22 8.18 -3.07
CA THR A 17 -32.36 6.72 -3.17
C THR A 17 -31.65 6.11 -1.97
N GLY A 18 -32.40 5.51 -1.04
CA GLY A 18 -31.85 4.88 0.15
C GLY A 18 -30.86 3.79 -0.25
N ALA A 19 -29.58 4.01 0.07
CA ALA A 19 -28.58 2.98 -0.05
C ALA A 19 -28.84 1.92 1.02
N VAL A 20 -29.24 0.71 0.60
CA VAL A 20 -29.29 -0.47 1.47
C VAL A 20 -27.85 -0.81 1.85
N THR A 21 -27.44 -0.42 3.04
CA THR A 21 -26.17 -0.83 3.61
C THR A 21 -26.25 -2.30 3.96
N ILE A 22 -25.77 -3.18 3.08
CA ILE A 22 -25.58 -4.59 3.41
C ILE A 22 -24.39 -4.68 4.32
N ASN A 23 -24.63 -4.63 5.62
CA ASN A 23 -23.65 -4.88 6.65
C ASN A 23 -23.37 -6.39 6.68
N ARG A 24 -22.53 -6.88 5.77
CA ARG A 24 -21.98 -8.23 5.84
C ARG A 24 -20.86 -8.20 6.86
N ALA A 25 -21.16 -8.65 8.09
CA ALA A 25 -20.12 -9.02 9.02
C ALA A 25 -19.17 -10.02 8.34
N PRO A 26 -17.84 -9.85 8.44
CA PRO A 26 -16.89 -10.78 7.86
C PRO A 26 -17.10 -12.16 8.47
N VAL A 27 -17.26 -13.19 7.63
CA VAL A 27 -17.34 -14.58 8.08
C VAL A 27 -15.94 -14.96 8.57
N ARG A 28 -15.77 -14.99 9.89
CA ARG A 28 -14.54 -15.50 10.51
C ARG A 28 -14.55 -17.02 10.47
N ILE A 29 -13.76 -17.59 9.60
CA ILE A 29 -13.50 -19.04 9.58
C ILE A 29 -12.32 -19.28 10.53
N VAL A 30 -12.59 -19.93 11.66
CA VAL A 30 -11.55 -20.38 12.60
C VAL A 30 -11.21 -21.82 12.26
N ARG A 31 -9.97 -22.09 11.86
CA ARG A 31 -9.43 -23.43 11.65
C ARG A 31 -8.16 -23.54 12.48
N ASP A 32 -8.07 -24.56 13.30
CA ASP A 32 -6.91 -24.88 14.15
C ASP A 32 -6.44 -23.73 15.08
N GLY A 33 -7.39 -22.96 15.63
CA GLY A 33 -7.11 -21.83 16.54
C GLY A 33 -6.57 -20.56 15.89
N HIS A 34 -6.34 -20.56 14.57
CA HIS A 34 -5.94 -19.38 13.81
C HIS A 34 -7.13 -18.79 13.08
N THR A 35 -7.39 -17.50 13.27
CA THR A 35 -8.39 -16.76 12.48
C THR A 35 -7.84 -16.57 11.07
N LEU A 36 -8.45 -17.21 10.08
CA LEU A 36 -8.14 -16.95 8.67
C LEU A 36 -8.74 -15.59 8.29
N LEU A 37 -7.90 -14.62 7.99
CA LEU A 37 -8.33 -13.34 7.45
C LEU A 37 -8.96 -13.56 6.07
N THR A 38 -10.15 -13.01 5.85
CA THR A 38 -10.73 -12.96 4.50
C THR A 38 -9.93 -11.99 3.64
N ALA A 39 -10.06 -12.07 2.31
CA ALA A 39 -9.39 -11.14 1.40
C ALA A 39 -9.72 -9.67 1.71
N THR A 40 -10.90 -9.42 2.32
CA THR A 40 -11.35 -8.08 2.73
C THR A 40 -10.66 -7.59 4.00
N ASP A 41 -10.19 -8.51 4.86
CA ASP A 41 -9.51 -8.17 6.11
C ASP A 41 -8.02 -7.89 5.92
N ARG A 42 -7.43 -8.34 4.79
CA ARG A 42 -6.03 -8.09 4.47
C ARG A 42 -5.75 -6.61 4.25
N ARG A 43 -4.64 -6.17 4.83
CA ARG A 43 -4.18 -4.78 4.67
C ARG A 43 -3.39 -4.57 3.38
N VAL A 44 -2.71 -5.60 2.89
CA VAL A 44 -2.08 -5.58 1.57
C VAL A 44 -3.08 -6.13 0.55
N ARG A 45 -3.43 -5.31 -0.43
CA ARG A 45 -4.52 -5.58 -1.38
C ARG A 45 -4.03 -5.48 -2.82
N ALA A 46 -4.20 -6.55 -3.59
CA ALA A 46 -3.97 -6.58 -5.01
C ALA A 46 -5.29 -6.85 -5.75
N LEU A 47 -5.62 -6.03 -6.74
CA LEU A 47 -6.83 -6.20 -7.55
C LEU A 47 -6.56 -7.12 -8.75
N ALA A 48 -5.37 -7.04 -9.34
CA ALA A 48 -4.96 -7.83 -10.50
C ALA A 48 -4.45 -9.21 -10.08
N SER A 49 -4.79 -10.24 -10.84
CA SER A 49 -4.48 -11.64 -10.54
C SER A 49 -2.98 -11.95 -10.59
N ASP A 50 -2.22 -11.30 -11.44
CA ASP A 50 -0.77 -11.43 -11.55
C ASP A 50 -0.07 -10.92 -10.28
N MET A 51 -0.51 -9.79 -9.73
CA MET A 51 -0.01 -9.26 -8.47
C MET A 51 -0.42 -10.17 -7.29
N GLN A 52 -1.63 -10.73 -7.30
CA GLN A 52 -2.05 -11.72 -6.31
C GLN A 52 -1.15 -12.96 -6.35
N ALA A 53 -0.82 -13.45 -7.54
CA ALA A 53 0.10 -14.57 -7.73
C ALA A 53 1.52 -14.23 -7.23
N LEU A 54 1.98 -13.00 -7.44
CA LEU A 54 3.27 -12.55 -6.93
C LEU A 54 3.33 -12.55 -5.40
N ILE A 55 2.28 -12.03 -4.74
CA ILE A 55 2.15 -12.06 -3.28
C ILE A 55 2.14 -13.52 -2.79
N ALA A 56 1.33 -14.39 -3.41
CA ALA A 56 1.26 -15.80 -3.03
C ALA A 56 2.64 -16.48 -3.15
N ARG A 57 3.40 -16.18 -4.22
CA ARG A 57 4.78 -16.65 -4.38
C ARG A 57 5.69 -16.19 -3.25
N GLY A 58 5.64 -14.92 -2.88
CA GLY A 58 6.44 -14.37 -1.78
C GLY A 58 6.12 -15.05 -0.46
N MET A 59 4.84 -15.23 -0.15
CA MET A 59 4.40 -15.92 1.06
C MET A 59 4.80 -17.39 1.11
N ALA A 60 4.79 -18.10 -0.02
CA ALA A 60 5.15 -19.50 -0.09
C ALA A 60 6.67 -19.74 0.04
N LYS A 61 7.49 -18.78 -0.41
CA LYS A 61 8.95 -18.97 -0.57
C LYS A 61 9.80 -18.17 0.41
N SER A 62 9.22 -17.23 1.16
CA SER A 62 9.98 -16.37 2.09
C SER A 62 9.25 -16.21 3.40
N SER A 63 9.89 -16.68 4.48
CA SER A 63 9.40 -16.49 5.84
C SER A 63 9.42 -15.01 6.25
N THR A 64 10.41 -14.25 5.76
CA THR A 64 10.52 -12.80 5.96
C THR A 64 9.36 -12.07 5.29
N PHE A 65 9.02 -12.43 4.05
CA PHE A 65 7.87 -11.85 3.35
C PHE A 65 6.56 -12.16 4.08
N SER A 66 6.35 -13.41 4.51
CA SER A 66 5.16 -13.83 5.24
C SER A 66 5.00 -13.05 6.56
N ARG A 67 6.09 -12.84 7.31
CA ARG A 67 6.08 -12.05 8.54
C ARG A 67 5.72 -10.60 8.26
N LEU A 68 6.34 -9.98 7.25
CA LEU A 68 6.05 -8.60 6.85
C LEU A 68 4.56 -8.39 6.52
N MET A 69 3.94 -9.34 5.82
CA MET A 69 2.50 -9.33 5.55
C MET A 69 1.66 -9.34 6.84
N VAL A 70 2.04 -10.20 7.80
CA VAL A 70 1.35 -10.28 9.11
C VAL A 70 1.55 -8.97 9.89
N ASP A 71 2.75 -8.40 9.89
CA ASP A 71 3.04 -7.16 10.60
C ASP A 71 2.20 -6.01 10.07
N ILE A 72 2.04 -5.88 8.74
CA ILE A 72 1.19 -4.87 8.12
C ILE A 72 -0.30 -5.13 8.42
N ASP A 73 -0.76 -6.38 8.42
CA ASP A 73 -2.15 -6.74 8.72
C ASP A 73 -2.56 -6.29 10.14
N ASN A 74 -1.60 -6.10 11.05
CA ASN A 74 -1.83 -5.62 12.43
C ASN A 74 -1.75 -4.09 12.57
N THR A 75 -1.73 -3.32 11.47
CA THR A 75 -1.64 -1.85 11.49
C THR A 75 -2.92 -1.18 11.00
N ASP A 76 -2.96 0.15 11.00
CA ASP A 76 -4.02 0.95 10.37
C ASP A 76 -3.72 1.28 8.88
N VAL A 77 -2.58 0.85 8.35
CA VAL A 77 -2.21 1.08 6.94
C VAL A 77 -2.89 0.06 6.04
N ILE A 78 -3.44 0.52 4.93
CA ILE A 78 -3.93 -0.30 3.82
C ILE A 78 -3.10 0.03 2.59
N ALA A 79 -2.34 -0.95 2.09
CA ALA A 79 -1.50 -0.82 0.91
C ALA A 79 -2.13 -1.50 -0.30
N TYR A 80 -2.47 -0.71 -1.32
CA TYR A 80 -2.85 -1.23 -2.64
C TYR A 80 -1.60 -1.44 -3.47
N VAL A 81 -1.41 -2.66 -3.99
CA VAL A 81 -0.24 -3.04 -4.76
C VAL A 81 -0.60 -3.33 -6.20
N GLU A 82 0.20 -2.81 -7.12
CA GLU A 82 -0.03 -2.92 -8.56
C GLU A 82 1.28 -2.90 -9.35
N PHE A 83 1.26 -3.48 -10.54
CA PHE A 83 2.30 -3.23 -11.53
C PHE A 83 2.10 -1.87 -12.19
N ASN A 84 3.21 -1.19 -12.51
CA ASN A 84 3.20 0.07 -13.24
C ASN A 84 4.37 0.09 -14.25
N ASP A 85 4.02 0.06 -15.54
CA ASP A 85 4.96 0.13 -16.66
C ASP A 85 5.48 1.56 -16.96
N ARG A 86 4.97 2.57 -16.21
CA ARG A 86 5.33 3.98 -16.37
C ARG A 86 6.15 4.52 -15.19
N LEU A 87 6.85 3.65 -14.49
CA LEU A 87 7.78 4.10 -13.46
C LEU A 87 8.94 4.88 -14.10
N PRO A 88 9.52 5.88 -13.42
CA PRO A 88 10.71 6.56 -13.89
C PRO A 88 11.83 5.56 -14.18
N MET A 89 12.66 5.85 -15.20
CA MET A 89 13.79 5.01 -15.56
C MET A 89 14.69 4.73 -14.35
N GLY A 90 15.03 3.46 -14.14
CA GLY A 90 15.85 3.02 -13.00
C GLY A 90 15.09 2.84 -11.69
N THR A 91 13.76 3.05 -11.68
CA THR A 91 12.91 2.82 -10.50
C THR A 91 12.26 1.45 -10.60
N ALA A 92 12.64 0.52 -9.73
CA ALA A 92 12.05 -0.82 -9.69
C ALA A 92 10.71 -0.85 -8.93
N GLY A 93 10.57 0.00 -7.92
CA GLY A 93 9.35 0.14 -7.12
C GLY A 93 9.25 1.54 -6.51
N ARG A 94 8.07 1.86 -5.99
CA ARG A 94 7.83 3.06 -5.18
C ARG A 94 6.63 2.93 -4.28
N LEU A 95 6.72 3.51 -3.09
CA LEU A 95 5.61 3.79 -2.21
C LEU A 95 5.06 5.19 -2.48
N VAL A 96 3.74 5.32 -2.59
CA VAL A 96 3.05 6.59 -2.81
C VAL A 96 1.99 6.78 -1.74
N TRP A 97 1.95 7.97 -1.15
CA TRP A 97 0.85 8.38 -0.28
C TRP A 97 -0.43 8.53 -1.12
N ALA A 98 -1.53 7.90 -0.71
CA ALA A 98 -2.81 8.04 -1.39
C ALA A 98 -3.73 9.00 -0.63
N VAL A 99 -4.23 8.57 0.53
CA VAL A 99 -5.15 9.35 1.36
C VAL A 99 -5.18 8.82 2.79
N SER A 100 -5.58 9.65 3.76
CA SER A 100 -5.96 9.19 5.09
C SER A 100 -7.33 9.77 5.48
N ALA A 101 -8.11 8.98 6.21
CA ALA A 101 -9.24 9.51 6.95
C ALA A 101 -8.75 10.11 8.27
N PRO A 102 -9.38 11.18 8.81
CA PRO A 102 -8.92 11.85 10.04
C PRO A 102 -8.72 10.93 11.24
N GLN A 103 -9.57 9.90 11.38
CA GLN A 103 -9.50 8.89 12.43
C GLN A 103 -9.59 7.46 11.89
N GLY A 104 -9.31 7.30 10.58
CA GLY A 104 -9.44 6.04 9.87
C GLY A 104 -8.11 5.49 9.36
N PRO A 105 -8.19 4.47 8.49
CA PRO A 105 -7.02 3.90 7.86
C PRO A 105 -6.23 4.92 7.03
N ARG A 106 -4.93 4.68 6.94
CA ARG A 106 -4.02 5.36 6.01
C ARG A 106 -3.90 4.49 4.77
N TYR A 107 -4.16 5.09 3.61
CA TYR A 107 -4.10 4.38 2.34
C TYR A 107 -2.81 4.73 1.62
N LEU A 108 -2.06 3.71 1.28
CA LEU A 108 -0.84 3.79 0.49
C LEU A 108 -1.01 3.04 -0.82
N ARG A 109 -0.23 3.42 -1.81
CA ARG A 109 -0.12 2.69 -3.07
C ARG A 109 1.32 2.27 -3.27
N ILE A 110 1.52 0.99 -3.53
CA ILE A 110 2.80 0.42 -3.92
C ILE A 110 2.74 0.10 -5.40
N GLN A 111 3.69 0.62 -6.13
CA GLN A 111 3.84 0.38 -7.56
C GLN A 111 5.19 -0.26 -7.81
N ILE A 112 5.21 -1.39 -8.51
CA ILE A 112 6.46 -2.06 -8.91
C ILE A 112 6.51 -2.21 -10.42
N SER A 113 7.73 -2.20 -10.97
CA SER A 113 7.95 -2.44 -12.39
C SER A 113 7.55 -3.88 -12.75
N PRO A 114 6.85 -4.10 -13.90
CA PRO A 114 6.62 -5.43 -14.42
C PRO A 114 7.91 -6.07 -14.96
N GLU A 115 9.00 -5.31 -15.08
CA GLU A 115 10.29 -5.80 -15.56
C GLU A 115 10.98 -6.69 -14.52
N GLY A 116 11.91 -7.52 -15.01
CA GLY A 116 12.68 -8.44 -14.19
C GLY A 116 12.00 -9.79 -13.96
N THR A 117 12.67 -10.62 -13.19
CA THR A 117 12.16 -11.95 -12.85
C THR A 117 11.14 -11.90 -11.72
N PRO A 118 10.23 -12.89 -11.59
CA PRO A 118 9.29 -12.94 -10.47
C PRO A 118 9.96 -12.90 -9.09
N ASN A 119 11.18 -13.44 -8.95
CA ASN A 119 11.93 -13.37 -7.68
C ASN A 119 12.38 -11.95 -7.37
N GLN A 120 12.86 -11.21 -8.38
CA GLN A 120 13.21 -9.79 -8.24
C GLN A 120 11.99 -8.95 -7.90
N GLN A 121 10.87 -9.18 -8.56
CA GLN A 121 9.61 -8.47 -8.29
C GLN A 121 9.11 -8.71 -6.86
N VAL A 122 9.22 -9.94 -6.32
CA VAL A 122 8.87 -10.21 -4.91
C VAL A 122 9.81 -9.47 -3.96
N ALA A 123 11.10 -9.42 -4.26
CA ALA A 123 12.07 -8.71 -3.42
C ALA A 123 11.84 -7.19 -3.42
N VAL A 124 11.51 -6.62 -4.59
CA VAL A 124 11.10 -5.21 -4.71
C VAL A 124 9.81 -4.95 -3.94
N LEU A 125 8.80 -5.82 -4.09
CA LEU A 125 7.55 -5.69 -3.32
C LEU A 125 7.80 -5.73 -1.82
N ALA A 126 8.67 -6.61 -1.34
CA ALA A 126 9.04 -6.68 0.08
C ALA A 126 9.72 -5.40 0.57
N HIS A 127 10.58 -4.81 -0.24
CA HIS A 127 11.22 -3.51 0.02
C HIS A 127 10.17 -2.41 0.19
N GLU A 128 9.22 -2.30 -0.72
CA GLU A 128 8.16 -1.28 -0.67
C GLU A 128 7.16 -1.53 0.49
N LEU A 129 6.89 -2.80 0.82
CA LEU A 129 6.08 -3.16 1.98
C LEU A 129 6.77 -2.78 3.30
N GLN A 130 8.10 -2.85 3.37
CA GLN A 130 8.85 -2.36 4.53
C GLN A 130 8.67 -0.86 4.69
N HIS A 131 8.70 -0.09 3.61
CA HIS A 131 8.35 1.34 3.66
C HIS A 131 6.92 1.58 4.15
N ALA A 132 5.95 0.76 3.74
CA ALA A 132 4.60 0.84 4.27
C ALA A 132 4.54 0.57 5.78
N LEU A 133 5.34 -0.36 6.29
CA LEU A 133 5.47 -0.65 7.73
C LEU A 133 6.13 0.52 8.48
N GLU A 134 7.15 1.16 7.90
CA GLU A 134 7.78 2.37 8.47
C GLU A 134 6.77 3.51 8.64
N VAL A 135 5.88 3.69 7.66
CA VAL A 135 4.75 4.63 7.79
C VAL A 135 3.79 4.17 8.89
N ALA A 136 3.51 2.87 8.99
CA ALA A 136 2.57 2.33 9.96
C ALA A 136 3.00 2.61 11.40
N VAL A 137 4.30 2.46 11.72
CA VAL A 137 4.83 2.71 13.06
C VAL A 137 5.00 4.20 13.40
N ALA A 138 4.73 5.10 12.45
CA ALA A 138 4.73 6.54 12.63
C ALA A 138 3.29 7.10 12.58
N PRO A 139 2.55 7.13 13.71
CA PRO A 139 1.12 7.47 13.73
C PRO A 139 0.83 8.94 13.40
N ASP A 140 1.83 9.80 13.48
CA ASP A 140 1.80 11.21 13.12
C ASP A 140 1.81 11.46 11.59
N VAL A 141 2.14 10.43 10.80
CA VAL A 141 2.11 10.53 9.34
C VAL A 141 0.68 10.37 8.83
N ARG A 142 0.05 11.52 8.52
CA ARG A 142 -1.37 11.58 8.10
C ARG A 142 -1.60 12.32 6.79
N ASP A 143 -0.54 12.87 6.20
CA ASP A 143 -0.58 13.61 4.92
C ASP A 143 0.75 13.49 4.17
N VAL A 144 0.79 14.03 2.95
CA VAL A 144 1.99 14.01 2.09
C VAL A 144 3.18 14.74 2.73
N GLN A 145 2.93 15.79 3.52
CA GLN A 145 4.01 16.57 4.13
C GLN A 145 4.64 15.81 5.29
N SER A 146 3.83 15.21 6.18
CA SER A 146 4.33 14.38 7.27
C SER A 146 5.00 13.10 6.75
N PHE A 147 4.51 12.53 5.64
CA PHE A 147 5.14 11.43 4.93
C PHE A 147 6.54 11.83 4.42
N ALA A 148 6.69 12.98 3.76
CA ALA A 148 8.00 13.46 3.32
C ALA A 148 8.94 13.68 4.50
N ARG A 149 8.47 14.34 5.58
CA ARG A 149 9.29 14.56 6.81
C ARG A 149 9.72 13.26 7.49
N LEU A 150 8.92 12.20 7.42
CA LEU A 150 9.33 10.89 7.93
C LEU A 150 10.60 10.44 7.20
N TYR A 151 10.57 10.43 5.86
CA TYR A 151 11.70 9.95 5.07
C TYR A 151 12.89 10.90 5.03
N ASP A 152 12.69 12.20 5.23
CA ASP A 152 13.81 13.13 5.48
C ASP A 152 14.58 12.80 6.76
N ARG A 153 13.90 12.16 7.74
CA ARG A 153 14.49 11.78 9.03
C ARG A 153 15.10 10.38 9.02
N ILE A 154 14.46 9.39 8.39
CA ILE A 154 14.89 7.98 8.44
C ILE A 154 15.58 7.50 7.17
N GLY A 155 15.44 8.24 6.07
CA GLY A 155 16.00 7.86 4.77
C GLY A 155 17.52 8.00 4.74
N THR A 156 18.16 7.10 4.00
CA THR A 156 19.63 7.08 3.77
C THR A 156 20.03 7.67 2.42
N GLY A 157 19.03 8.02 1.58
CA GLY A 157 19.25 8.58 0.25
C GLY A 157 19.54 10.07 0.23
N ASN A 158 20.05 10.57 -0.90
CA ASN A 158 20.24 11.99 -1.13
C ASN A 158 18.86 12.67 -1.30
N THR A 159 18.52 13.58 -0.40
CA THR A 159 17.27 14.35 -0.42
C THR A 159 17.05 15.13 -1.73
N ALA A 160 18.12 15.45 -2.47
CA ALA A 160 18.03 16.13 -3.76
C ALA A 160 17.34 15.28 -4.85
N SER A 161 17.42 13.95 -4.77
CA SER A 161 16.79 13.03 -5.75
C SER A 161 15.37 12.62 -5.36
N ARG A 162 14.87 13.00 -4.18
CA ARG A 162 13.58 12.51 -3.60
C ARG A 162 13.46 10.98 -3.62
N CYS A 163 14.57 10.29 -3.61
CA CYS A 163 14.64 8.84 -3.50
C CYS A 163 14.69 8.50 -2.02
N TYR A 164 13.55 8.24 -1.44
CA TYR A 164 13.41 7.87 -0.05
C TYR A 164 13.69 6.38 0.09
N ASP A 165 14.92 6.03 0.40
CA ASP A 165 15.34 4.67 0.69
C ASP A 165 15.76 4.56 2.16
N THR A 166 15.66 3.37 2.74
CA THR A 166 16.08 3.08 4.11
C THR A 166 16.91 1.80 4.17
N ASP A 167 17.85 1.73 5.12
CA ASP A 167 18.62 0.50 5.35
C ASP A 167 17.73 -0.69 5.67
N ALA A 168 16.62 -0.47 6.39
CA ALA A 168 15.65 -1.49 6.72
C ALA A 168 14.97 -2.07 5.47
N ALA A 169 14.50 -1.22 4.56
CA ALA A 169 13.87 -1.64 3.31
C ALA A 169 14.86 -2.40 2.41
N GLN A 170 16.09 -1.89 2.28
CA GLN A 170 17.15 -2.57 1.56
C GLN A 170 17.48 -3.95 2.15
N LEU A 171 17.56 -4.04 3.48
CA LEU A 171 17.85 -5.30 4.17
C LEU A 171 16.74 -6.33 3.91
N ILE A 172 15.47 -5.92 4.04
CA ILE A 172 14.31 -6.80 3.81
C ILE A 172 14.28 -7.28 2.36
N GLY A 173 14.43 -6.40 1.37
CA GLY A 173 14.47 -6.78 -0.03
C GLY A 173 15.55 -7.81 -0.34
N ARG A 174 16.78 -7.58 0.15
CA ARG A 174 17.91 -8.53 0.00
C ARG A 174 17.63 -9.87 0.68
N ARG A 175 17.10 -9.86 1.89
CA ARG A 175 16.80 -11.08 2.65
C ARG A 175 15.75 -11.94 1.96
N VAL A 176 14.66 -11.32 1.51
CA VAL A 176 13.60 -12.01 0.75
C VAL A 176 14.16 -12.61 -0.53
N MET A 177 15.02 -11.90 -1.26
CA MET A 177 15.67 -12.44 -2.46
C MET A 177 16.48 -13.71 -2.15
N LEU A 178 17.28 -13.68 -1.09
CA LEU A 178 18.10 -14.86 -0.68
C LEU A 178 17.22 -16.04 -0.29
N GLU A 179 16.16 -15.84 0.48
CA GLU A 179 15.23 -16.89 0.89
C GLU A 179 14.55 -17.55 -0.32
N ILE A 180 14.13 -16.76 -1.31
CA ILE A 180 13.45 -17.26 -2.52
C ILE A 180 14.41 -18.00 -3.45
N GLN A 181 15.69 -17.64 -3.49
CA GLN A 181 16.69 -18.30 -4.33
C GLN A 181 17.15 -19.64 -3.73
N GLY A 182 17.09 -19.78 -2.40
CA GLY A 182 17.49 -20.99 -1.69
C GLY A 182 16.37 -22.01 -1.47
N SER A 183 15.13 -21.71 -1.94
CA SER A 183 13.92 -22.51 -1.71
C SER A 183 13.48 -23.34 -2.91
#